data_a00faede5bf74d3c349be643c36b0b97
#
_entry.id   a00faede5bf74d3c349be643c36b0b97
#
_cell.length_a   1.000
_cell.length_b   1.000
_cell.length_c   1.000
_cell.angle_alpha   90.00
_cell.angle_beta   90.00
_cell.angle_gamma   90.00
#
_symmetry.space_group_name_H-M   'P 1'
#
loop_
_entity.id
_entity.type
_entity.pdbx_description
1 polymer ?
#
loop_
_entity_poly.entity_id
_entity_poly.type
_entity_poly.pdbx_seq_one_letter_code
_entity_poly.pdbx_strand_id
1 'polypeptide(L)'
;MCSFRSDAPGYARSTDLQIVVDEATTVPSGGDASREISVWATPWSNPFMRWAFMKRPSELERVYAAIPDGIGVLVSHQPPYGYGDSTFDLDSRRVEHVGSRELLVAIERVRPRAVICGHVHGGFGRYEHQGIPIYNVSVVDESYRLVNAPTVIDLPDV
;
A
#
# COMPACT_ATOMS: atom_id res chain seq x y z
N MET A 1 11.73 3.54 21.03
CA MET A 1 10.63 2.87 21.76
C MET A 1 9.46 3.84 21.77
N CYS A 2 8.52 3.71 20.85
CA CYS A 2 7.30 4.51 20.81
C CYS A 2 6.24 3.78 21.63
N SER A 3 5.91 4.29 22.83
CA SER A 3 4.80 3.77 23.61
C SER A 3 3.51 4.39 23.11
N PHE A 4 2.66 3.62 22.48
CA PHE A 4 1.28 4.02 22.21
C PHE A 4 0.54 4.13 23.56
N ARG A 5 0.06 5.33 23.90
CA ARG A 5 -0.87 5.52 25.02
C ARG A 5 -2.26 5.08 24.60
N SER A 6 -2.82 4.11 25.31
CA SER A 6 -4.09 3.42 25.01
C SER A 6 -5.30 4.04 25.73
N ASP A 7 -5.37 5.36 25.88
CA ASP A 7 -6.38 5.99 26.74
C ASP A 7 -7.49 6.75 25.97
N ALA A 8 -7.68 6.46 24.67
CA ALA A 8 -8.84 6.97 23.94
C ALA A 8 -10.07 6.08 24.23
N PRO A 9 -11.21 6.64 24.69
CA PRO A 9 -12.41 5.85 24.94
C PRO A 9 -13.00 5.35 23.61
N GLY A 10 -13.13 4.03 23.49
CA GLY A 10 -13.77 3.37 22.34
C GLY A 10 -12.90 2.41 21.54
N TYR A 11 -11.61 2.31 21.78
CA TYR A 11 -10.80 1.25 21.19
C TYR A 11 -10.96 -0.04 22.00
N ALA A 12 -11.62 -1.03 21.42
CA ALA A 12 -11.56 -2.39 21.93
C ALA A 12 -10.08 -2.79 22.00
N ARG A 13 -9.64 -3.29 23.17
CA ARG A 13 -8.33 -3.92 23.29
C ARG A 13 -8.34 -5.17 22.43
N SER A 14 -7.88 -5.05 21.17
CA SER A 14 -7.57 -6.23 20.38
C SER A 14 -6.33 -6.87 20.98
N THR A 15 -6.47 -8.07 21.48
CA THR A 15 -5.34 -8.91 21.92
C THR A 15 -4.58 -9.48 20.70
N ASP A 16 -5.07 -9.22 19.48
CA ASP A 16 -4.64 -9.85 18.24
C ASP A 16 -4.08 -8.81 17.24
N LEU A 17 -3.18 -7.94 17.71
CA LEU A 17 -2.43 -7.06 16.81
C LEU A 17 -1.35 -7.87 16.10
N GLN A 18 -1.48 -8.03 14.79
CA GLN A 18 -0.47 -8.59 13.92
C GLN A 18 0.31 -7.48 13.21
N ILE A 19 1.63 -7.53 13.27
CA ILE A 19 2.53 -6.67 12.51
C ILE A 19 3.09 -7.50 11.36
N VAL A 20 2.82 -7.11 10.12
CA VAL A 20 3.22 -7.81 8.90
C VAL A 20 4.21 -6.94 8.15
N VAL A 21 5.42 -7.47 7.89
CA VAL A 21 6.49 -6.77 7.15
C VAL A 21 7.21 -7.74 6.24
N ASP A 22 7.07 -7.57 4.93
CA ASP A 22 7.64 -8.43 3.89
C ASP A 22 7.31 -9.92 4.11
N GLU A 23 6.07 -10.18 4.48
CA GLU A 23 5.55 -11.53 4.70
C GLU A 23 4.08 -11.63 4.29
N ALA A 24 3.61 -12.84 4.09
CA ALA A 24 2.21 -13.13 3.81
C ALA A 24 1.44 -13.44 5.10
N THR A 25 0.20 -12.98 5.14
CA THR A 25 -0.79 -13.35 6.16
C THR A 25 -2.12 -13.63 5.50
N THR A 26 -3.10 -14.11 6.27
CA THR A 26 -4.47 -14.26 5.80
C THR A 26 -5.42 -13.41 6.65
N VAL A 27 -6.48 -12.92 6.02
CA VAL A 27 -7.56 -12.22 6.70
C VAL A 27 -8.90 -12.84 6.29
N PRO A 28 -9.89 -12.89 7.20
CA PRO A 28 -11.23 -13.37 6.87
C PRO A 28 -11.85 -12.54 5.74
N SER A 29 -12.52 -13.20 4.79
CA SER A 29 -13.21 -12.55 3.68
C SER A 29 -14.67 -12.30 4.00
N GLY A 30 -15.10 -11.02 4.00
CA GLY A 30 -16.50 -10.63 3.82
C GLY A 30 -17.53 -11.20 4.80
N GLY A 31 -17.19 -11.40 6.07
CA GLY A 31 -18.13 -11.90 7.07
C GLY A 31 -18.29 -13.43 7.11
N ASP A 32 -17.65 -14.15 6.22
CA ASP A 32 -17.52 -15.61 6.27
C ASP A 32 -16.11 -15.98 6.75
N ALA A 33 -15.98 -16.37 8.01
CA ALA A 33 -14.71 -16.76 8.62
C ALA A 33 -14.12 -18.06 8.01
N SER A 34 -14.86 -18.78 7.18
CA SER A 34 -14.35 -19.95 6.46
C SER A 34 -13.61 -19.60 5.16
N ARG A 35 -13.73 -18.36 4.68
CA ARG A 35 -13.04 -17.86 3.48
C ARG A 35 -11.97 -16.88 3.90
N GLU A 36 -10.75 -17.13 3.48
CA GLU A 36 -9.60 -16.29 3.77
C GLU A 36 -9.02 -15.66 2.49
N ILE A 37 -8.50 -14.46 2.64
CA ILE A 37 -7.76 -13.77 1.59
C ILE A 37 -6.31 -13.67 2.02
N SER A 38 -5.40 -14.12 1.16
CA SER A 38 -3.97 -13.93 1.37
C SER A 38 -3.58 -12.48 1.13
N VAL A 39 -2.84 -11.91 2.07
CA VAL A 39 -2.37 -10.53 2.05
C VAL A 39 -0.85 -10.52 2.19
N TRP A 40 -0.17 -9.77 1.35
CA TRP A 40 1.24 -9.40 1.53
C TRP A 40 1.33 -7.93 1.87
N ALA A 41 2.12 -7.58 2.88
CA ALA A 41 2.32 -6.17 3.26
C ALA A 41 3.81 -5.81 3.26
N THR A 42 4.13 -4.62 2.73
CA THR A 42 5.49 -4.10 2.62
C THR A 42 5.55 -2.58 2.89
N PRO A 43 6.45 -2.13 3.78
CA PRO A 43 6.53 -0.73 4.19
C PRO A 43 7.50 0.11 3.34
N TRP A 44 8.22 -0.51 2.40
CA TRP A 44 9.34 0.14 1.72
C TRP A 44 8.91 1.14 0.65
N SER A 45 9.72 2.18 0.49
CA SER A 45 9.58 3.20 -0.55
C SER A 45 10.93 3.53 -1.20
N ASN A 46 10.87 4.22 -2.34
CA ASN A 46 12.01 4.82 -3.00
C ASN A 46 12.72 5.82 -2.07
N PRO A 47 14.03 6.04 -2.22
CA PRO A 47 14.73 7.03 -1.44
C PRO A 47 14.12 8.42 -1.63
N PHE A 48 13.76 9.04 -0.52
CA PHE A 48 13.30 10.43 -0.46
C PHE A 48 13.79 11.04 0.84
N MET A 49 14.63 12.09 0.76
CA MET A 49 15.26 12.70 1.93
C MET A 49 16.02 11.67 2.81
N ARG A 50 15.73 11.63 4.12
CA ARG A 50 16.30 10.67 5.09
C ARG A 50 15.20 10.04 5.95
N TRP A 51 14.11 9.66 5.31
CA TRP A 51 12.98 9.05 6.02
C TRP A 51 13.21 7.57 6.29
N ALA A 52 12.37 6.98 7.14
CA ALA A 52 12.39 5.56 7.44
C ALA A 52 11.84 4.72 6.27
N PHE A 53 12.13 3.44 6.28
CA PHE A 53 11.61 2.46 5.33
C PHE A 53 11.94 2.76 3.86
N MET A 54 13.16 3.23 3.59
CA MET A 54 13.61 3.50 2.23
C MET A 54 14.66 2.50 1.78
N LYS A 55 14.54 2.11 0.52
CA LYS A 55 15.49 1.20 -0.16
C LYS A 55 15.77 1.71 -1.56
N ARG A 56 17.00 1.48 -2.02
CA ARG A 56 17.39 1.77 -3.41
C ARG A 56 16.69 0.79 -4.36
N PRO A 57 16.52 1.13 -5.64
CA PRO A 57 15.83 0.28 -6.62
C PRO A 57 16.30 -1.18 -6.61
N SER A 58 17.61 -1.43 -6.59
CA SER A 58 18.15 -2.81 -6.55
C SER A 58 17.87 -3.59 -5.27
N GLU A 59 17.55 -2.89 -4.18
CA GLU A 59 17.12 -3.51 -2.91
C GLU A 59 15.62 -3.76 -2.94
N LEU A 60 14.83 -2.83 -3.51
CA LEU A 60 13.38 -2.98 -3.73
C LEU A 60 13.08 -4.14 -4.67
N GLU A 61 13.86 -4.31 -5.74
CA GLU A 61 13.75 -5.45 -6.65
C GLU A 61 13.82 -6.78 -5.89
N ARG A 62 14.79 -6.93 -4.96
CA ARG A 62 14.94 -8.15 -4.16
C ARG A 62 13.77 -8.35 -3.19
N VAL A 63 13.31 -7.29 -2.54
CA VAL A 63 12.16 -7.34 -1.61
C VAL A 63 10.91 -7.78 -2.36
N TYR A 64 10.62 -7.14 -3.48
CA TYR A 64 9.41 -7.45 -4.23
C TYR A 64 9.49 -8.77 -5.01
N ALA A 65 10.69 -9.26 -5.33
CA ALA A 65 10.87 -10.61 -5.87
C ALA A 65 10.46 -11.70 -4.88
N ALA A 66 10.49 -11.42 -3.57
CA ALA A 66 10.07 -12.36 -2.53
C ALA A 66 8.55 -12.48 -2.38
N ILE A 67 7.75 -11.59 -2.99
CA ILE A 67 6.29 -11.68 -2.95
C ILE A 67 5.86 -12.99 -3.63
N PRO A 68 5.18 -13.90 -2.92
CA PRO A 68 4.77 -15.18 -3.50
C PRO A 68 3.67 -15.00 -4.55
N ASP A 69 3.59 -15.92 -5.48
CA ASP A 69 2.49 -16.00 -6.42
C ASP A 69 1.18 -16.36 -5.70
N GLY A 70 0.04 -15.92 -6.24
CA GLY A 70 -1.27 -16.22 -5.69
C GLY A 70 -1.69 -15.35 -4.48
N ILE A 71 -0.96 -14.27 -4.19
CA ILE A 71 -1.38 -13.27 -3.20
C ILE A 71 -2.69 -12.61 -3.67
N GLY A 72 -3.71 -12.62 -2.79
CA GLY A 72 -4.99 -11.99 -3.07
C GLY A 72 -4.91 -10.47 -3.03
N VAL A 73 -4.29 -9.90 -1.99
CA VAL A 73 -4.14 -8.44 -1.82
C VAL A 73 -2.69 -8.10 -1.54
N LEU A 74 -2.17 -7.13 -2.28
CA LEU A 74 -0.85 -6.55 -2.05
C LEU A 74 -1.02 -5.17 -1.40
N VAL A 75 -0.50 -5.01 -0.19
CA VAL A 75 -0.47 -3.74 0.55
C VAL A 75 0.95 -3.20 0.53
N SER A 76 1.14 -2.01 -0.03
CA SER A 76 2.43 -1.32 -0.05
C SER A 76 2.32 0.08 0.54
N HIS A 77 3.41 0.60 1.12
CA HIS A 77 3.42 1.98 1.56
C HIS A 77 3.39 2.92 0.35
N GLN A 78 4.33 2.77 -0.60
CA GLN A 78 4.37 3.58 -1.81
C GLN A 78 3.50 3.00 -2.93
N PRO A 79 3.01 3.85 -3.86
CA PRO A 79 2.32 3.40 -5.06
C PRO A 79 3.30 2.80 -6.10
N PRO A 80 2.82 1.94 -7.02
CA PRO A 80 3.57 1.56 -8.20
C PRO A 80 3.70 2.74 -9.17
N TYR A 81 4.75 2.74 -9.99
CA TYR A 81 5.01 3.77 -10.97
C TYR A 81 3.85 3.94 -11.96
N GLY A 82 3.40 5.18 -12.13
CA GLY A 82 2.34 5.56 -13.07
C GLY A 82 0.91 5.45 -12.52
N TYR A 83 0.72 5.00 -11.27
CA TYR A 83 -0.62 4.76 -10.71
C TYR A 83 -0.74 5.31 -9.29
N GLY A 84 -1.41 6.45 -9.14
CA GLY A 84 -1.60 7.10 -7.85
C GLY A 84 -0.30 7.67 -7.25
N ASP A 85 0.68 7.97 -8.08
CA ASP A 85 2.04 8.34 -7.70
C ASP A 85 2.46 9.71 -8.23
N SER A 86 1.52 10.48 -8.78
CA SER A 86 1.81 11.78 -9.35
C SER A 86 1.99 12.82 -8.25
N THR A 87 3.08 13.58 -8.33
CA THR A 87 3.35 14.75 -7.50
C THR A 87 3.73 15.94 -8.39
N PHE A 88 3.51 17.15 -7.89
CA PHE A 88 3.94 18.36 -8.58
C PHE A 88 5.30 18.80 -8.01
N ASP A 89 6.32 18.74 -8.86
CA ASP A 89 7.65 19.25 -8.52
C ASP A 89 7.70 20.77 -8.72
N LEU A 90 8.02 21.50 -7.63
CA LEU A 90 8.04 22.97 -7.63
C LEU A 90 9.23 23.55 -8.39
N ASP A 91 10.34 22.82 -8.48
CA ASP A 91 11.56 23.30 -9.14
C ASP A 91 11.43 23.13 -10.65
N SER A 92 11.04 21.97 -11.12
CA SER A 92 10.82 21.69 -12.55
C SER A 92 9.49 22.25 -13.08
N ARG A 93 8.53 22.56 -12.19
CA ARG A 93 7.15 22.93 -12.49
C ARG A 93 6.42 21.89 -13.35
N ARG A 94 6.67 20.62 -13.08
CA ARG A 94 6.07 19.49 -13.81
C ARG A 94 5.45 18.50 -12.85
N VAL A 95 4.50 17.75 -13.39
CA VAL A 95 4.00 16.55 -12.72
C VAL A 95 5.03 15.45 -12.93
N GLU A 96 5.45 14.83 -11.85
CA GLU A 96 6.39 13.72 -11.86
C GLU A 96 5.74 12.47 -11.25
N HIS A 97 6.17 11.31 -11.75
CA HIS A 97 5.79 10.02 -11.21
C HIS A 97 6.88 9.53 -10.26
N VAL A 98 6.55 9.37 -8.98
CA VAL A 98 7.51 9.02 -7.91
C VAL A 98 7.35 7.59 -7.40
N GLY A 99 6.41 6.83 -7.94
CA GLY A 99 6.15 5.43 -7.57
C GLY A 99 7.29 4.48 -7.95
N SER A 100 7.21 3.25 -7.44
CA SER A 100 8.22 2.23 -7.70
C SER A 100 7.96 1.46 -9.00
N ARG A 101 8.96 1.43 -9.87
CA ARG A 101 8.97 0.59 -11.08
C ARG A 101 9.11 -0.89 -10.72
N GLU A 102 9.90 -1.19 -9.70
CA GLU A 102 10.13 -2.54 -9.20
C GLU A 102 8.85 -3.13 -8.62
N LEU A 103 8.04 -2.30 -7.93
CA LEU A 103 6.72 -2.71 -7.44
C LEU A 103 5.76 -2.99 -8.61
N LEU A 104 5.77 -2.16 -9.65
CA LEU A 104 4.94 -2.39 -10.84
C LEU A 104 5.28 -3.72 -11.51
N VAL A 105 6.57 -4.02 -11.69
CA VAL A 105 7.04 -5.31 -12.24
C VAL A 105 6.57 -6.49 -11.36
N ALA A 106 6.63 -6.34 -10.04
CA ALA A 106 6.13 -7.37 -9.13
C ALA A 106 4.61 -7.57 -9.23
N ILE A 107 3.84 -6.50 -9.36
CA ILE A 107 2.39 -6.55 -9.58
C ILE A 107 2.05 -7.30 -10.88
N GLU A 108 2.78 -7.04 -11.95
CA GLU A 108 2.59 -7.74 -13.24
C GLU A 108 2.87 -9.25 -13.14
N ARG A 109 3.87 -9.65 -12.36
CA ARG A 109 4.22 -11.05 -12.11
C ARG A 109 3.21 -11.74 -11.21
N VAL A 110 2.90 -11.13 -10.05
CA VAL A 110 2.07 -11.74 -8.99
C VAL A 110 0.58 -11.72 -9.34
N ARG A 111 0.14 -10.68 -10.08
CA ARG A 111 -1.26 -10.44 -10.47
C ARG A 111 -2.25 -10.54 -9.30
N PRO A 112 -2.07 -9.74 -8.23
CA PRO A 112 -3.00 -9.74 -7.11
C PRO A 112 -4.40 -9.29 -7.55
N ARG A 113 -5.43 -9.66 -6.79
CA ARG A 113 -6.82 -9.20 -7.04
C ARG A 113 -6.99 -7.71 -6.78
N ALA A 114 -6.17 -7.14 -5.88
CA ALA A 114 -6.09 -5.70 -5.63
C ALA A 114 -4.73 -5.30 -5.07
N VAL A 115 -4.33 -4.06 -5.35
CA VAL A 115 -3.19 -3.38 -4.74
C VAL A 115 -3.71 -2.20 -3.93
N ILE A 116 -3.23 -2.06 -2.69
CA ILE A 116 -3.57 -0.95 -1.78
C ILE A 116 -2.28 -0.24 -1.42
N CYS A 117 -2.25 1.08 -1.61
CA CYS A 117 -1.08 1.90 -1.31
C CYS A 117 -1.50 3.26 -0.75
N GLY A 118 -0.52 4.08 -0.36
CA GLY A 118 -0.70 5.45 0.11
C GLY A 118 0.49 6.32 -0.27
N HIS A 119 1.12 6.99 0.72
CA HIS A 119 2.36 7.75 0.62
C HIS A 119 2.26 9.03 -0.24
N VAL A 120 1.81 8.95 -1.47
CA VAL A 120 1.61 10.09 -2.36
C VAL A 120 0.17 10.59 -2.16
N HIS A 121 0.02 11.63 -1.36
CA HIS A 121 -1.29 12.11 -0.90
C HIS A 121 -2.16 12.61 -2.06
N GLY A 122 -1.57 13.36 -2.99
CA GLY A 122 -2.26 13.84 -4.19
C GLY A 122 -2.69 12.75 -5.16
N GLY A 123 -2.21 11.53 -4.96
CA GLY A 123 -2.55 10.35 -5.75
C GLY A 123 -3.79 9.58 -5.27
N PHE A 124 -4.54 10.09 -4.26
CA PHE A 124 -5.75 9.42 -3.79
C PHE A 124 -6.69 9.05 -4.94
N GLY A 125 -7.13 7.79 -4.97
CA GLY A 125 -8.07 7.32 -5.99
C GLY A 125 -7.90 5.85 -6.38
N ARG A 126 -8.74 5.43 -7.35
CA ARG A 126 -8.71 4.10 -7.97
C ARG A 126 -8.11 4.19 -9.37
N TYR A 127 -7.18 3.31 -9.62
CA TYR A 127 -6.49 3.11 -10.90
C TYR A 127 -6.63 1.66 -11.34
N GLU A 128 -6.18 1.37 -12.55
CA GLU A 128 -6.18 0.01 -13.06
C GLU A 128 -4.98 -0.23 -13.97
N HIS A 129 -4.28 -1.33 -13.76
CA HIS A 129 -3.18 -1.78 -14.61
C HIS A 129 -3.41 -3.21 -15.07
N GLN A 130 -3.59 -3.43 -16.37
CA GLN A 130 -3.83 -4.75 -16.98
C GLN A 130 -4.96 -5.55 -16.28
N GLY A 131 -6.05 -4.87 -15.90
CA GLY A 131 -7.18 -5.47 -15.19
C GLY A 131 -6.97 -5.61 -13.68
N ILE A 132 -5.84 -5.20 -13.13
CA ILE A 132 -5.55 -5.23 -11.70
C ILE A 132 -5.93 -3.87 -11.09
N PRO A 133 -6.90 -3.80 -10.16
CA PRO A 133 -7.25 -2.55 -9.50
C PRO A 133 -6.17 -2.14 -8.49
N ILE A 134 -5.82 -0.86 -8.52
CA ILE A 134 -4.83 -0.22 -7.65
C ILE A 134 -5.53 0.93 -6.94
N TYR A 135 -5.46 0.95 -5.61
CA TYR A 135 -6.09 1.96 -4.78
C TYR A 135 -5.02 2.72 -3.99
N ASN A 136 -4.86 4.01 -4.26
CA ASN A 136 -4.16 4.88 -3.33
C ASN A 136 -5.20 5.39 -2.31
N VAL A 137 -5.06 4.97 -1.06
CA VAL A 137 -6.03 5.21 0.02
C VAL A 137 -5.57 6.28 1.01
N SER A 138 -4.72 7.22 0.58
CA SER A 138 -4.25 8.32 1.40
C SER A 138 -5.43 9.14 1.93
N VAL A 139 -5.57 9.25 3.25
CA VAL A 139 -6.69 9.98 3.88
C VAL A 139 -6.40 11.46 4.10
N VAL A 140 -5.15 11.89 3.91
CA VAL A 140 -4.71 13.27 4.10
C VAL A 140 -4.27 13.92 2.79
N ASP A 141 -4.31 15.26 2.75
CA ASP A 141 -3.74 16.06 1.66
C ASP A 141 -2.24 16.37 1.89
N GLU A 142 -1.65 17.13 0.97
CA GLU A 142 -0.25 17.57 1.02
C GLU A 142 0.09 18.43 2.25
N SER A 143 -0.92 18.95 2.94
CA SER A 143 -0.79 19.70 4.20
C SER A 143 -1.11 18.84 5.43
N TYR A 144 -1.22 17.52 5.27
CA TYR A 144 -1.59 16.56 6.31
C TYR A 144 -2.96 16.79 6.96
N ARG A 145 -3.88 17.43 6.27
CA ARG A 145 -5.27 17.58 6.71
C ARG A 145 -6.08 16.38 6.25
N LEU A 146 -6.96 15.87 7.12
CA LEU A 146 -7.90 14.80 6.77
C LEU A 146 -8.91 15.35 5.77
N VAL A 147 -8.88 14.87 4.53
CA VAL A 147 -9.72 15.33 3.42
C VAL A 147 -10.46 14.19 2.72
N ASN A 148 -9.98 12.97 2.84
CA ASN A 148 -10.58 11.79 2.22
C ASN A 148 -11.18 10.86 3.27
N ALA A 149 -12.35 10.31 3.00
CA ALA A 149 -12.95 9.27 3.81
C ALA A 149 -12.17 7.94 3.63
N PRO A 150 -12.24 7.01 4.62
CA PRO A 150 -11.73 5.66 4.43
C PRO A 150 -12.35 5.00 3.20
N THR A 151 -11.49 4.33 2.42
CA THR A 151 -11.92 3.63 1.21
C THR A 151 -12.39 2.21 1.56
N VAL A 152 -13.62 1.86 1.16
CA VAL A 152 -14.12 0.50 1.20
C VAL A 152 -13.84 -0.16 -0.15
N ILE A 153 -13.26 -1.35 -0.15
CA ILE A 153 -12.88 -2.08 -1.35
C ILE A 153 -13.61 -3.42 -1.36
N ASP A 154 -14.50 -3.57 -2.33
CA ASP A 154 -15.14 -4.84 -2.61
C ASP A 154 -14.25 -5.65 -3.56
N LEU A 155 -13.77 -6.79 -3.09
CA LEU A 155 -12.98 -7.69 -3.92
C LEU A 155 -13.94 -8.63 -4.68
N PRO A 156 -13.83 -8.73 -6.02
CA PRO A 156 -14.67 -9.64 -6.78
C PRO A 156 -14.46 -11.07 -6.30
N ASP A 157 -15.54 -11.84 -6.25
CA ASP A 157 -15.46 -13.28 -5.97
C ASP A 157 -14.64 -13.99 -7.06
N VAL A 158 -13.89 -15.02 -6.65
CA VAL A 158 -13.16 -15.91 -7.55
C VAL A 158 -14.05 -17.08 -7.92
#